data_b65d8edcf579155f2fba4441c382fb43
#
_entry.id   b65d8edcf579155f2fba4441c382fb43
#
_cell.length_a   1.000
_cell.length_b   1.000
_cell.length_c   1.000
_cell.angle_alpha   90.00
_cell.angle_beta   90.00
_cell.angle_gamma   90.00
#
_symmetry.space_group_name_H-M   'P 1'
#
loop_
_entity.id
_entity.type
_entity.pdbx_description
1 polymer ?
#
loop_
_entity_poly.entity_id
_entity_poly.type
_entity_poly.pdbx_seq_one_letter_code
_entity_poly.pdbx_strand_id
1 'polypeptide(L)'
;MRLACTFVFAFTLALLCGGTGHSLRVPIAPLTMEFHSGNLHLKAFFWKPNGPGPFPAVLFNHGSGGPDAAHTAGIPITQAAERLAPVFVKHGYAFFFPFRRGQGLSADQAPFLQDVLQREEAERGKEAREHLKFVLMTTEQLDDVVAALAFLRTLPEIDSHRVAVTGHSFGGQLTLLAAERDADLRAAVTFAAAAESWERSPELRERLLTAVHKATAPILFIQAANDYSTAVSRDLASELERLQKPCLKRIYPPVGKSAEDGHNVIYTDIPLWEDDVFKFLNEGLTR
;
A
#
# COMPACT_ATOMS: atom_id res chain seq x y z
N MET A 1 -76.96 -2.23 48.54
CA MET A 1 -76.16 -1.24 47.75
C MET A 1 -74.71 -1.62 47.78
N ARG A 2 -74.25 -2.28 46.76
CA ARG A 2 -72.76 -2.63 46.60
C ARG A 2 -72.27 -1.91 45.35
N LEU A 3 -71.37 -0.95 45.54
CA LEU A 3 -70.67 -0.30 44.44
C LEU A 3 -69.52 -1.24 43.95
N ALA A 4 -69.53 -1.51 42.68
CA ALA A 4 -68.46 -2.20 41.99
C ALA A 4 -67.52 -1.13 41.36
N CYS A 5 -66.28 -1.11 41.82
CA CYS A 5 -65.16 -0.34 41.18
C CYS A 5 -64.58 -1.14 40.05
N THR A 6 -64.71 -0.65 38.81
CA THR A 6 -64.07 -1.22 37.63
C THR A 6 -62.71 -0.53 37.44
N PHE A 7 -61.63 -1.30 37.58
CA PHE A 7 -60.25 -0.85 37.23
C PHE A 7 -60.03 -1.08 35.74
N VAL A 8 -59.76 0.00 35.03
CA VAL A 8 -59.27 -0.05 33.62
C VAL A 8 -57.76 -0.05 33.64
N PHE A 9 -57.17 -1.17 33.22
CA PHE A 9 -55.73 -1.24 32.95
C PHE A 9 -55.43 -0.72 31.53
N ALA A 10 -54.75 0.42 31.44
CA ALA A 10 -54.19 0.91 30.18
C ALA A 10 -52.84 0.25 29.92
N PHE A 11 -52.78 -0.62 28.90
CA PHE A 11 -51.51 -1.19 28.40
C PHE A 11 -50.89 -0.16 27.46
N THR A 12 -49.78 0.48 27.90
CA THR A 12 -48.93 1.28 27.04
C THR A 12 -47.93 0.38 26.30
N LEU A 13 -48.18 0.18 25.02
CA LEU A 13 -47.27 -0.54 24.12
C LEU A 13 -46.13 0.41 23.72
N ALA A 14 -44.93 0.22 24.32
CA ALA A 14 -43.72 0.92 23.91
C ALA A 14 -43.18 0.27 22.64
N LEU A 15 -43.34 0.93 21.48
CA LEU A 15 -42.65 0.59 20.25
C LEU A 15 -41.16 0.95 20.41
N LEU A 16 -40.34 -0.06 20.62
CA LEU A 16 -38.88 0.05 20.45
C LEU A 16 -38.58 0.08 18.95
N CYS A 17 -38.51 1.27 18.35
CA CYS A 17 -37.86 1.47 17.04
C CYS A 17 -36.34 1.30 17.20
N GLY A 18 -35.88 0.06 17.04
CA GLY A 18 -34.45 -0.24 16.84
C GLY A 18 -34.03 0.23 15.46
N GLY A 19 -33.74 1.51 15.30
CA GLY A 19 -33.11 2.03 14.11
C GLY A 19 -31.66 1.60 14.11
N THR A 20 -31.30 0.59 13.30
CA THR A 20 -29.91 0.33 12.91
C THR A 20 -29.47 1.50 12.03
N GLY A 21 -28.99 2.56 12.67
CA GLY A 21 -28.38 3.68 11.99
C GLY A 21 -27.12 3.19 11.28
N HIS A 22 -27.22 2.86 10.00
CA HIS A 22 -26.06 2.84 9.11
C HIS A 22 -25.57 4.28 9.03
N SER A 23 -24.62 4.63 9.89
CA SER A 23 -23.86 5.86 9.74
C SER A 23 -23.18 5.76 8.38
N LEU A 24 -23.70 6.48 7.40
CA LEU A 24 -22.99 6.74 6.15
C LEU A 24 -21.71 7.49 6.57
N ARG A 25 -20.61 6.75 6.71
CA ARG A 25 -19.29 7.37 6.94
C ARG A 25 -18.99 8.18 5.70
N VAL A 26 -19.09 9.51 5.82
CA VAL A 26 -18.60 10.43 4.81
C VAL A 26 -17.13 10.07 4.57
N PRO A 27 -16.73 9.79 3.34
CA PRO A 27 -15.32 9.53 3.05
C PRO A 27 -14.48 10.72 3.56
N ILE A 28 -13.49 10.46 4.40
CA ILE A 28 -12.57 11.51 4.84
C ILE A 28 -11.77 11.91 3.61
N ALA A 29 -11.97 13.16 3.13
CA ALA A 29 -11.20 13.68 2.01
C ALA A 29 -9.71 13.74 2.36
N PRO A 30 -8.80 13.44 1.40
CA PRO A 30 -7.38 13.57 1.63
C PRO A 30 -6.96 15.02 1.82
N LEU A 31 -5.92 15.24 2.62
CA LEU A 31 -5.11 16.43 2.52
C LEU A 31 -4.12 16.21 1.38
N THR A 32 -4.06 17.15 0.44
CA THR A 32 -3.00 17.16 -0.57
C THR A 32 -1.77 17.81 0.03
N MET A 33 -0.67 17.06 0.06
CA MET A 33 0.63 17.52 0.55
C MET A 33 1.58 17.68 -0.64
N GLU A 34 2.57 18.58 -0.50
CA GLU A 34 3.65 18.71 -1.48
C GLU A 34 4.98 18.45 -0.79
N PHE A 35 5.88 17.74 -1.47
CA PHE A 35 7.21 17.45 -1.00
C PHE A 35 8.23 17.52 -2.15
N HIS A 36 9.50 17.71 -1.80
CA HIS A 36 10.58 17.83 -2.77
C HIS A 36 11.30 16.49 -2.96
N SER A 37 11.54 16.12 -4.24
CA SER A 37 12.46 15.05 -4.63
C SER A 37 13.48 15.65 -5.62
N GLY A 38 14.66 15.99 -5.12
CA GLY A 38 15.59 16.83 -5.87
C GLY A 38 14.96 18.18 -6.21
N ASN A 39 14.88 18.50 -7.49
CA ASN A 39 14.27 19.73 -8.00
C ASN A 39 12.77 19.59 -8.32
N LEU A 40 12.17 18.42 -8.10
CA LEU A 40 10.77 18.16 -8.39
C LEU A 40 9.88 18.50 -7.20
N HIS A 41 8.66 18.98 -7.50
CA HIS A 41 7.60 19.26 -6.55
C HIS A 41 6.54 18.18 -6.65
N LEU A 42 6.73 17.10 -5.91
CA LEU A 42 5.84 15.95 -5.94
C LEU A 42 4.68 16.13 -4.96
N LYS A 43 3.55 15.52 -5.26
CA LYS A 43 2.34 15.58 -4.45
C LYS A 43 2.03 14.23 -3.81
N ALA A 44 1.34 14.29 -2.70
CA ALA A 44 0.85 13.12 -1.99
C ALA A 44 -0.55 13.36 -1.46
N PHE A 45 -1.32 12.30 -1.32
CA PHE A 45 -2.49 12.29 -0.46
C PHE A 45 -2.09 11.86 0.96
N PHE A 46 -2.69 12.52 1.94
CA PHE A 46 -2.49 12.24 3.35
C PHE A 46 -3.81 12.13 4.10
N TRP A 47 -3.97 11.04 4.83
CA TRP A 47 -5.08 10.82 5.75
C TRP A 47 -4.53 10.50 7.13
N LYS A 48 -5.24 10.87 8.16
CA LYS A 48 -4.88 10.51 9.54
C LYS A 48 -6.12 10.21 10.37
N PRO A 49 -5.98 9.45 11.45
CA PRO A 49 -7.04 9.27 12.42
C PRO A 49 -7.47 10.61 13.04
N ASN A 50 -8.67 10.64 13.61
CA ASN A 50 -9.10 11.78 14.41
C ASN A 50 -8.28 11.89 15.71
N GLY A 51 -8.00 13.11 16.13
CA GLY A 51 -7.28 13.37 17.38
C GLY A 51 -5.94 14.08 17.16
N PRO A 52 -5.21 14.32 18.24
CA PRO A 52 -4.00 15.17 18.21
C PRO A 52 -2.76 14.45 17.66
N GLY A 53 -2.71 13.13 17.64
CA GLY A 53 -1.48 12.38 17.32
C GLY A 53 -0.45 12.43 18.46
N PRO A 54 0.85 12.13 18.23
CA PRO A 54 1.36 11.66 16.95
C PRO A 54 0.93 10.21 16.64
N PHE A 55 0.64 9.97 15.35
CA PHE A 55 0.17 8.65 14.88
C PHE A 55 1.29 7.81 14.29
N PRO A 56 1.23 6.47 14.41
CA PRO A 56 2.02 5.61 13.55
C PRO A 56 1.60 5.83 12.10
N ALA A 57 2.53 5.71 11.16
CA ALA A 57 2.26 6.01 9.78
C ALA A 57 2.67 4.87 8.83
N VAL A 58 1.93 4.76 7.73
CA VAL A 58 2.26 3.90 6.62
C VAL A 58 2.37 4.72 5.35
N LEU A 59 3.53 4.66 4.69
CA LEU A 59 3.71 5.15 3.33
C LEU A 59 3.36 4.03 2.36
N PHE A 60 2.50 4.32 1.38
CA PHE A 60 2.10 3.37 0.36
C PHE A 60 2.71 3.68 -1.00
N ASN A 61 3.50 2.76 -1.52
CA ASN A 61 4.07 2.81 -2.87
C ASN A 61 3.09 2.18 -3.86
N HIS A 62 2.48 3.00 -4.72
CA HIS A 62 1.58 2.51 -5.77
C HIS A 62 2.34 1.73 -6.85
N GLY A 63 1.62 0.91 -7.61
CA GLY A 63 2.13 0.18 -8.77
C GLY A 63 2.59 1.09 -9.91
N SER A 64 2.76 0.53 -11.10
CA SER A 64 3.10 1.25 -12.31
C SER A 64 1.88 1.88 -12.98
N GLY A 65 1.06 2.61 -12.21
CA GLY A 65 -0.15 3.26 -12.70
C GLY A 65 0.13 4.39 -13.70
N GLY A 66 -0.92 4.88 -14.38
CA GLY A 66 -0.84 5.99 -15.33
C GLY A 66 -1.09 7.36 -14.73
N PRO A 67 -0.93 8.45 -15.52
CA PRO A 67 -1.22 9.82 -15.08
C PRO A 67 -2.66 9.94 -14.58
N ASP A 68 -3.63 9.46 -15.38
CA ASP A 68 -5.05 9.34 -15.00
C ASP A 68 -5.61 7.95 -15.31
N ALA A 69 -4.77 7.06 -15.83
CA ALA A 69 -5.26 5.80 -16.35
C ALA A 69 -5.35 4.75 -15.24
N ALA A 70 -6.39 4.01 -15.36
CA ALA A 70 -6.64 2.77 -14.70
C ALA A 70 -5.56 1.73 -15.05
N HIS A 71 -4.61 1.51 -14.17
CA HIS A 71 -3.70 0.38 -14.28
C HIS A 71 -3.77 -0.53 -13.06
N THR A 72 -4.68 -0.20 -12.14
CA THR A 72 -4.79 -0.89 -10.88
C THR A 72 -6.24 -1.36 -10.76
N ALA A 73 -6.52 -2.59 -11.17
CA ALA A 73 -7.88 -3.15 -11.20
C ALA A 73 -8.89 -2.26 -11.96
N GLY A 74 -8.46 -1.56 -12.99
CA GLY A 74 -9.32 -0.69 -13.80
C GLY A 74 -9.73 0.63 -13.14
N ILE A 75 -9.10 1.03 -12.03
CA ILE A 75 -9.39 2.30 -11.34
C ILE A 75 -8.22 3.28 -11.42
N PRO A 76 -8.48 4.60 -11.45
CA PRO A 76 -7.43 5.61 -11.33
C PRO A 76 -6.61 5.45 -10.05
N ILE A 77 -5.34 5.81 -10.13
CA ILE A 77 -4.41 5.70 -8.99
C ILE A 77 -4.87 6.51 -7.77
N THR A 78 -5.54 7.64 -7.99
CA THR A 78 -6.15 8.45 -6.92
C THR A 78 -7.29 7.72 -6.23
N GLN A 79 -8.14 7.01 -6.98
CA GLN A 79 -9.20 6.19 -6.41
C GLN A 79 -8.65 4.95 -5.69
N ALA A 80 -7.52 4.40 -6.13
CA ALA A 80 -6.82 3.34 -5.40
C ALA A 80 -6.39 3.83 -4.00
N ALA A 81 -5.85 5.04 -3.92
CA ALA A 81 -5.50 5.67 -2.65
C ALA A 81 -6.72 5.88 -1.74
N GLU A 82 -7.80 6.43 -2.29
CA GLU A 82 -9.08 6.65 -1.57
C GLU A 82 -9.74 5.35 -1.08
N ARG A 83 -9.55 4.25 -1.81
CA ARG A 83 -10.05 2.93 -1.41
C ARG A 83 -9.26 2.34 -0.23
N LEU A 84 -7.94 2.52 -0.22
CA LEU A 84 -7.07 1.96 0.82
C LEU A 84 -7.05 2.80 2.10
N ALA A 85 -7.08 4.13 1.98
CA ALA A 85 -6.91 5.02 3.12
C ALA A 85 -7.86 4.74 4.30
N PRO A 86 -9.17 4.52 4.11
CA PRO A 86 -10.08 4.22 5.22
C PRO A 86 -9.70 2.95 5.98
N VAL A 87 -9.06 1.98 5.30
CA VAL A 87 -8.62 0.71 5.90
C VAL A 87 -7.50 0.97 6.89
N PHE A 88 -6.50 1.76 6.51
CA PHE A 88 -5.39 2.11 7.40
C PHE A 88 -5.83 3.05 8.54
N VAL A 89 -6.63 4.05 8.22
CA VAL A 89 -7.10 5.04 9.21
C VAL A 89 -7.96 4.40 10.29
N LYS A 90 -8.84 3.44 9.96
CA LYS A 90 -9.66 2.73 10.95
C LYS A 90 -8.84 1.89 11.94
N HIS A 91 -7.64 1.46 11.51
CA HIS A 91 -6.68 0.75 12.35
C HIS A 91 -5.72 1.67 13.12
N GLY A 92 -5.95 2.99 13.06
CA GLY A 92 -5.19 3.97 13.84
C GLY A 92 -3.91 4.46 13.19
N TYR A 93 -3.71 4.18 11.90
CA TYR A 93 -2.53 4.63 11.14
C TYR A 93 -2.82 5.88 10.34
N ALA A 94 -1.88 6.82 10.34
CA ALA A 94 -1.82 7.81 9.28
C ALA A 94 -1.39 7.11 7.97
N PHE A 95 -2.03 7.49 6.87
CA PHE A 95 -1.80 6.88 5.56
C PHE A 95 -1.31 7.95 4.60
N PHE A 96 -0.10 7.75 4.07
CA PHE A 96 0.57 8.65 3.14
C PHE A 96 0.76 7.97 1.80
N PHE A 97 0.18 8.55 0.75
CA PHE A 97 0.20 8.00 -0.59
C PHE A 97 0.88 8.99 -1.55
N PRO A 98 2.22 8.93 -1.69
CA PRO A 98 2.94 9.79 -2.61
C PRO A 98 2.69 9.37 -4.05
N PHE A 99 2.52 10.36 -4.93
CA PHE A 99 2.54 10.18 -6.38
C PHE A 99 3.96 10.42 -6.86
N ARG A 100 4.61 9.37 -7.37
CA ARG A 100 5.95 9.50 -7.93
C ARG A 100 5.92 10.35 -9.21
N ARG A 101 7.09 10.85 -9.62
CA ARG A 101 7.25 11.65 -10.83
C ARG A 101 6.52 11.05 -12.03
N GLY A 102 5.85 11.88 -12.80
CA GLY A 102 5.11 11.48 -13.99
C GLY A 102 3.81 10.71 -13.74
N GLN A 103 3.32 10.66 -12.48
CA GLN A 103 2.16 9.84 -12.13
C GLN A 103 1.17 10.58 -11.22
N GLY A 104 -0.13 10.29 -11.38
CA GLY A 104 -1.19 10.87 -10.56
C GLY A 104 -1.11 12.38 -10.48
N LEU A 105 -1.12 12.94 -9.26
CA LEU A 105 -1.03 14.39 -9.04
C LEU A 105 0.35 14.99 -9.36
N SER A 106 1.36 14.15 -9.59
CA SER A 106 2.72 14.57 -9.98
C SER A 106 2.99 14.30 -11.47
N ALA A 107 1.95 14.14 -12.28
CA ALA A 107 2.06 13.82 -13.71
C ALA A 107 2.79 14.92 -14.52
N ASP A 108 2.74 16.16 -14.06
CA ASP A 108 3.40 17.33 -14.65
C ASP A 108 4.91 17.42 -14.34
N GLN A 109 5.42 16.59 -13.42
CA GLN A 109 6.80 16.70 -12.93
C GLN A 109 7.82 15.87 -13.73
N ALA A 110 7.36 14.95 -14.59
CA ALA A 110 8.20 14.16 -15.49
C ALA A 110 7.32 13.44 -16.53
N PRO A 111 7.90 12.88 -17.61
CA PRO A 111 7.20 11.98 -18.51
C PRO A 111 6.69 10.75 -17.75
N PHE A 112 5.53 10.23 -18.18
CA PHE A 112 4.98 9.02 -17.62
C PHE A 112 5.90 7.81 -17.87
N LEU A 113 6.19 7.05 -16.83
CA LEU A 113 7.16 5.95 -16.89
C LEU A 113 6.87 4.94 -18.01
N GLN A 114 5.59 4.55 -18.20
CA GLN A 114 5.26 3.57 -19.23
C GLN A 114 5.47 4.11 -20.65
N ASP A 115 5.24 5.40 -20.90
CA ASP A 115 5.52 6.00 -22.20
C ASP A 115 7.02 6.02 -22.50
N VAL A 116 7.84 6.29 -21.48
CA VAL A 116 9.30 6.22 -21.60
C VAL A 116 9.73 4.79 -21.94
N LEU A 117 9.20 3.80 -21.24
CA LEU A 117 9.52 2.38 -21.46
C LEU A 117 9.01 1.84 -22.79
N GLN A 118 7.83 2.27 -23.25
CA GLN A 118 7.30 1.90 -24.57
C GLN A 118 8.15 2.48 -25.71
N ARG A 119 8.61 3.71 -25.56
CA ARG A 119 9.54 4.33 -26.52
C ARG A 119 10.85 3.57 -26.59
N GLU A 120 11.45 3.25 -25.45
CA GLU A 120 12.69 2.46 -25.39
C GLU A 120 12.51 1.08 -26.04
N GLU A 121 11.37 0.41 -25.81
CA GLU A 121 11.07 -0.86 -26.45
C GLU A 121 10.94 -0.74 -27.97
N ALA A 122 10.27 0.30 -28.44
CA ALA A 122 10.11 0.55 -29.87
C ALA A 122 11.42 0.86 -30.60
N GLU A 123 12.33 1.57 -29.93
CA GLU A 123 13.61 1.99 -30.49
C GLU A 123 14.71 0.94 -30.36
N ARG A 124 14.75 0.20 -29.22
CA ARG A 124 15.91 -0.62 -28.85
C ARG A 124 15.54 -2.04 -28.39
N GLY A 125 14.23 -2.35 -28.36
CA GLY A 125 13.72 -3.68 -28.07
C GLY A 125 13.46 -3.96 -26.59
N LYS A 126 12.93 -5.14 -26.33
CA LYS A 126 12.43 -5.55 -24.99
C LYS A 126 13.51 -5.58 -23.93
N GLU A 127 14.72 -6.02 -24.25
CA GLU A 127 15.82 -6.08 -23.29
C GLU A 127 16.23 -4.68 -22.82
N ALA A 128 16.33 -3.71 -23.75
CA ALA A 128 16.63 -2.34 -23.41
C ALA A 128 15.53 -1.72 -22.51
N ARG A 129 14.26 -1.99 -22.82
CA ARG A 129 13.13 -1.59 -21.99
C ARG A 129 13.21 -2.14 -20.56
N GLU A 130 13.47 -3.45 -20.39
CA GLU A 130 13.58 -4.06 -19.05
C GLU A 130 14.77 -3.51 -18.28
N HIS A 131 15.90 -3.30 -18.94
CA HIS A 131 17.07 -2.67 -18.33
C HIS A 131 16.78 -1.21 -17.94
N LEU A 132 16.17 -0.41 -18.81
CA LEU A 132 15.79 0.97 -18.47
C LEU A 132 14.82 1.00 -17.29
N LYS A 133 13.82 0.11 -17.27
CA LYS A 133 12.89 -0.03 -16.14
C LYS A 133 13.63 -0.29 -14.83
N PHE A 134 14.61 -1.19 -14.86
CA PHE A 134 15.45 -1.50 -13.72
C PHE A 134 16.27 -0.28 -13.26
N VAL A 135 16.91 0.43 -14.17
CA VAL A 135 17.69 1.64 -13.87
C VAL A 135 16.80 2.70 -13.22
N LEU A 136 15.67 3.04 -13.85
CA LEU A 136 14.74 4.06 -13.33
C LEU A 136 14.15 3.66 -11.97
N MET A 137 13.85 2.39 -11.77
CA MET A 137 13.37 1.88 -10.48
C MET A 137 14.39 2.07 -9.36
N THR A 138 15.66 1.77 -9.64
CA THR A 138 16.72 1.79 -8.62
C THR A 138 17.32 3.18 -8.38
N THR A 139 16.96 4.15 -9.19
CA THR A 139 17.38 5.54 -9.11
C THR A 139 16.20 6.48 -8.87
N GLU A 140 15.70 7.12 -9.89
CA GLU A 140 14.71 8.19 -9.81
C GLU A 140 13.43 7.83 -9.06
N GLN A 141 12.86 6.63 -9.32
CA GLN A 141 11.63 6.19 -8.68
C GLN A 141 11.86 5.87 -7.19
N LEU A 142 13.02 5.33 -6.86
CA LEU A 142 13.42 5.08 -5.47
C LEU A 142 13.73 6.40 -4.73
N ASP A 143 14.37 7.35 -5.39
CA ASP A 143 14.67 8.66 -4.81
C ASP A 143 13.39 9.40 -4.41
N ASP A 144 12.31 9.29 -5.21
CA ASP A 144 11.00 9.85 -4.88
C ASP A 144 10.42 9.22 -3.60
N VAL A 145 10.58 7.90 -3.43
CA VAL A 145 10.10 7.18 -2.24
C VAL A 145 10.90 7.59 -1.00
N VAL A 146 12.23 7.69 -1.12
CA VAL A 146 13.10 8.10 -0.01
C VAL A 146 12.78 9.54 0.41
N ALA A 147 12.59 10.43 -0.56
CA ALA A 147 12.18 11.81 -0.29
C ALA A 147 10.80 11.89 0.40
N ALA A 148 9.84 11.07 -0.05
CA ALA A 148 8.52 10.97 0.56
C ALA A 148 8.58 10.45 2.01
N LEU A 149 9.42 9.45 2.31
CA LEU A 149 9.64 8.95 3.68
C LEU A 149 10.27 10.02 4.58
N ALA A 150 11.27 10.73 4.07
CA ALA A 150 11.90 11.81 4.80
C ALA A 150 10.88 12.93 5.12
N PHE A 151 10.08 13.34 4.13
CA PHE A 151 9.03 14.34 4.33
C PHE A 151 7.97 13.86 5.34
N LEU A 152 7.47 12.63 5.21
CA LEU A 152 6.47 12.07 6.13
C LEU A 152 6.91 12.18 7.59
N ARG A 153 8.18 11.92 7.89
CA ARG A 153 8.73 12.02 9.25
C ARG A 153 8.83 13.43 9.80
N THR A 154 8.73 14.46 8.95
CA THR A 154 8.73 15.86 9.41
C THR A 154 7.34 16.35 9.84
N LEU A 155 6.28 15.61 9.53
CA LEU A 155 4.91 16.01 9.85
C LEU A 155 4.67 15.90 11.36
N PRO A 156 4.16 16.96 12.01
CA PRO A 156 3.96 16.98 13.46
C PRO A 156 2.91 15.98 13.96
N GLU A 157 2.02 15.53 13.06
CA GLU A 157 1.02 14.51 13.36
C GLU A 157 1.59 13.08 13.38
N ILE A 158 2.83 12.88 12.94
CA ILE A 158 3.44 11.56 12.75
C ILE A 158 4.46 11.27 13.86
N ASP A 159 4.35 10.07 14.41
CA ASP A 159 5.42 9.51 15.20
C ASP A 159 6.53 8.99 14.27
N SER A 160 7.59 9.79 14.14
CA SER A 160 8.70 9.51 13.22
C SER A 160 9.42 8.19 13.51
N HIS A 161 9.27 7.64 14.72
CA HIS A 161 9.84 6.34 15.11
C HIS A 161 8.91 5.16 14.83
N ARG A 162 7.66 5.40 14.42
CA ARG A 162 6.66 4.38 14.10
C ARG A 162 6.17 4.50 12.66
N VAL A 163 7.12 4.39 11.71
CA VAL A 163 6.85 4.45 10.27
C VAL A 163 7.07 3.09 9.64
N ALA A 164 6.11 2.65 8.86
CA ALA A 164 6.20 1.47 8.01
C ALA A 164 6.01 1.86 6.53
N VAL A 165 6.45 0.97 5.65
CA VAL A 165 6.29 1.13 4.21
C VAL A 165 5.52 -0.05 3.64
N THR A 166 4.60 0.21 2.72
CA THR A 166 3.90 -0.84 2.00
C THR A 166 3.80 -0.49 0.52
N GLY A 167 3.55 -1.47 -0.34
CA GLY A 167 3.39 -1.18 -1.75
C GLY A 167 2.94 -2.36 -2.58
N HIS A 168 2.45 -2.05 -3.78
CA HIS A 168 1.89 -3.00 -4.72
C HIS A 168 2.71 -3.08 -5.99
N SER A 169 2.92 -4.30 -6.53
CA SER A 169 3.54 -4.52 -7.84
C SER A 169 4.91 -3.82 -7.95
N PHE A 170 5.09 -2.89 -8.87
CA PHE A 170 6.27 -2.04 -8.98
C PHE A 170 6.55 -1.28 -7.68
N GLY A 171 5.52 -0.77 -7.00
CA GLY A 171 5.64 -0.17 -5.68
C GLY A 171 6.05 -1.14 -4.58
N GLY A 172 5.71 -2.43 -4.71
CA GLY A 172 6.21 -3.48 -3.84
C GLY A 172 7.72 -3.70 -3.99
N GLN A 173 8.25 -3.60 -5.21
CA GLN A 173 9.71 -3.61 -5.45
C GLN A 173 10.38 -2.41 -4.77
N LEU A 174 9.82 -1.21 -4.95
CA LEU A 174 10.31 0.01 -4.29
C LEU A 174 10.22 -0.08 -2.75
N THR A 175 9.23 -0.77 -2.23
CA THR A 175 9.10 -1.03 -0.78
C THR A 175 10.29 -1.84 -0.23
N LEU A 176 10.74 -2.87 -0.96
CA LEU A 176 11.92 -3.65 -0.58
C LEU A 176 13.20 -2.82 -0.66
N LEU A 177 13.32 -1.98 -1.71
CA LEU A 177 14.47 -1.09 -1.88
C LEU A 177 14.48 0.03 -0.82
N ALA A 178 13.32 0.54 -0.44
CA ALA A 178 13.21 1.51 0.66
C ALA A 178 13.59 0.89 2.00
N ALA A 179 13.19 -0.35 2.26
CA ALA A 179 13.57 -1.08 3.48
C ALA A 179 15.09 -1.36 3.57
N GLU A 180 15.79 -1.44 2.43
CA GLU A 180 17.25 -1.49 2.40
C GLU A 180 17.89 -0.13 2.75
N ARG A 181 17.28 0.97 2.27
CA ARG A 181 17.84 2.32 2.41
C ARG A 181 17.57 2.97 3.76
N ASP A 182 16.52 2.53 4.44
CA ASP A 182 16.01 3.14 5.66
C ASP A 182 15.96 2.14 6.81
N ALA A 183 17.00 2.17 7.65
CA ALA A 183 17.14 1.27 8.79
C ALA A 183 16.15 1.57 9.94
N ASP A 184 15.50 2.75 9.93
CA ASP A 184 14.54 3.17 10.95
C ASP A 184 13.09 2.75 10.60
N LEU A 185 12.89 2.10 9.46
CA LEU A 185 11.59 1.50 9.14
C LEU A 185 11.27 0.36 10.11
N ARG A 186 10.04 0.35 10.60
CA ARG A 186 9.58 -0.62 11.59
C ARG A 186 8.96 -1.86 10.98
N ALA A 187 8.46 -1.76 9.75
CA ALA A 187 7.92 -2.87 8.97
C ALA A 187 7.87 -2.52 7.48
N ALA A 188 7.95 -3.55 6.64
CA ALA A 188 7.70 -3.45 5.21
C ALA A 188 6.68 -4.51 4.78
N VAL A 189 5.67 -4.11 3.98
CA VAL A 189 4.65 -5.03 3.47
C VAL A 189 4.59 -4.93 1.95
N THR A 190 4.73 -6.04 1.26
CA THR A 190 4.67 -6.06 -0.20
C THR A 190 3.48 -6.87 -0.68
N PHE A 191 2.75 -6.30 -1.63
CA PHE A 191 1.68 -6.97 -2.35
C PHE A 191 2.12 -7.19 -3.79
N ALA A 192 2.14 -8.44 -4.24
CA ALA A 192 2.41 -8.80 -5.63
C ALA A 192 3.74 -8.21 -6.20
N ALA A 193 4.73 -7.95 -5.34
CA ALA A 193 6.00 -7.36 -5.76
C ALA A 193 6.67 -8.20 -6.84
N ALA A 194 7.05 -7.56 -7.96
CA ALA A 194 7.77 -8.20 -9.07
C ALA A 194 7.09 -9.43 -9.71
N ALA A 195 5.82 -9.73 -9.45
CA ALA A 195 5.17 -10.95 -9.92
C ALA A 195 5.28 -11.17 -11.43
N GLU A 196 5.14 -10.12 -12.23
CA GLU A 196 5.29 -10.16 -13.69
C GLU A 196 6.74 -10.26 -14.18
N SER A 197 7.68 -9.74 -13.39
CA SER A 197 9.06 -9.53 -13.83
C SER A 197 10.06 -10.52 -13.24
N TRP A 198 9.68 -11.21 -12.16
CA TRP A 198 10.60 -12.05 -11.38
C TRP A 198 11.32 -13.11 -12.21
N GLU A 199 10.60 -13.84 -13.03
CA GLU A 199 11.17 -14.93 -13.83
C GLU A 199 11.95 -14.43 -15.05
N ARG A 200 11.62 -13.22 -15.52
CA ARG A 200 12.18 -12.65 -16.76
C ARG A 200 13.41 -11.79 -16.55
N SER A 201 13.65 -11.28 -15.32
CA SER A 201 14.73 -10.35 -15.03
C SER A 201 15.68 -10.88 -13.95
N PRO A 202 16.79 -11.55 -14.34
CA PRO A 202 17.83 -11.97 -13.40
C PRO A 202 18.42 -10.81 -12.61
N GLU A 203 18.64 -9.67 -13.26
CA GLU A 203 19.16 -8.44 -12.66
C GLU A 203 18.24 -7.93 -11.52
N LEU A 204 16.93 -7.93 -11.74
CA LEU A 204 15.95 -7.59 -10.72
C LEU A 204 15.99 -8.57 -9.54
N ARG A 205 16.07 -9.88 -9.82
CA ARG A 205 16.15 -10.89 -8.75
C ARG A 205 17.36 -10.66 -7.86
N GLU A 206 18.56 -10.51 -8.44
CA GLU A 206 19.79 -10.26 -7.71
C GLU A 206 19.69 -8.96 -6.89
N ARG A 207 19.10 -7.92 -7.47
CA ARG A 207 18.90 -6.63 -6.79
C ARG A 207 17.97 -6.73 -5.59
N LEU A 208 16.85 -7.42 -5.72
CA LEU A 208 15.87 -7.58 -4.62
C LEU A 208 16.40 -8.55 -3.55
N LEU A 209 17.13 -9.61 -3.91
CA LEU A 209 17.86 -10.43 -2.95
C LEU A 209 18.85 -9.58 -2.14
N THR A 210 19.63 -8.73 -2.81
CA THR A 210 20.54 -7.80 -2.12
C THR A 210 19.78 -6.87 -1.17
N ALA A 211 18.61 -6.37 -1.57
CA ALA A 211 17.79 -5.49 -0.74
C ALA A 211 17.32 -6.20 0.55
N VAL A 212 16.78 -7.40 0.45
CA VAL A 212 16.30 -8.14 1.64
C VAL A 212 17.46 -8.59 2.54
N HIS A 213 18.66 -8.83 1.99
CA HIS A 213 19.85 -9.09 2.79
C HIS A 213 20.22 -7.91 3.70
N LYS A 214 20.08 -6.69 3.22
CA LYS A 214 20.44 -5.48 3.96
C LYS A 214 19.32 -4.92 4.82
N ALA A 215 18.05 -5.15 4.43
CA ALA A 215 16.92 -4.65 5.19
C ALA A 215 16.96 -5.13 6.64
N THR A 216 16.70 -4.23 7.58
CA THR A 216 16.60 -4.50 9.03
C THR A 216 15.16 -4.66 9.49
N ALA A 217 14.23 -3.99 8.83
CA ALA A 217 12.81 -4.10 9.10
C ALA A 217 12.28 -5.52 8.82
N PRO A 218 11.36 -6.06 9.62
CA PRO A 218 10.61 -7.26 9.28
C PRO A 218 9.81 -7.04 7.99
N ILE A 219 9.70 -8.10 7.16
CA ILE A 219 9.04 -8.03 5.85
C ILE A 219 7.88 -9.01 5.78
N LEU A 220 6.71 -8.53 5.34
CA LEU A 220 5.54 -9.35 5.00
C LEU A 220 5.35 -9.37 3.48
N PHE A 221 5.35 -10.58 2.92
CA PHE A 221 5.04 -10.82 1.50
C PHE A 221 3.62 -11.32 1.33
N ILE A 222 2.84 -10.66 0.48
CA ILE A 222 1.44 -10.99 0.21
C ILE A 222 1.21 -11.18 -1.28
N GLN A 223 0.57 -12.29 -1.64
CA GLN A 223 0.08 -12.57 -3.00
C GLN A 223 -1.18 -13.45 -2.96
N ALA A 224 -1.96 -13.44 -4.03
CA ALA A 224 -2.92 -14.50 -4.32
C ALA A 224 -2.25 -15.62 -5.13
N ALA A 225 -2.73 -16.86 -5.01
CA ALA A 225 -2.15 -18.02 -5.66
C ALA A 225 -2.22 -17.98 -7.19
N ASN A 226 -3.17 -17.19 -7.74
CA ASN A 226 -3.32 -16.97 -9.18
C ASN A 226 -2.69 -15.66 -9.68
N ASP A 227 -1.82 -14.99 -8.89
CA ASP A 227 -0.97 -13.92 -9.40
C ASP A 227 -0.06 -14.43 -10.54
N TYR A 228 0.49 -13.56 -11.37
CA TYR A 228 1.37 -13.89 -12.50
C TYR A 228 2.51 -14.86 -12.12
N SER A 229 3.15 -14.64 -10.99
CA SER A 229 4.07 -15.58 -10.35
C SER A 229 4.15 -15.33 -8.85
N THR A 230 4.05 -16.38 -8.06
CA THR A 230 4.29 -16.33 -6.60
C THR A 230 5.73 -16.67 -6.21
N ALA A 231 6.59 -16.92 -7.19
CA ALA A 231 7.99 -17.30 -6.96
C ALA A 231 8.73 -16.22 -6.17
N VAL A 232 8.52 -14.96 -6.50
CA VAL A 232 9.16 -13.82 -5.79
C VAL A 232 8.95 -13.86 -4.28
N SER A 233 7.71 -14.04 -3.81
CA SER A 233 7.42 -14.10 -2.37
C SER A 233 7.98 -15.34 -1.71
N ARG A 234 8.03 -16.47 -2.43
CA ARG A 234 8.63 -17.72 -1.92
C ARG A 234 10.13 -17.61 -1.80
N ASP A 235 10.80 -17.14 -2.85
CA ASP A 235 12.26 -17.08 -2.93
C ASP A 235 12.81 -16.07 -1.91
N LEU A 236 12.23 -14.85 -1.85
CA LEU A 236 12.67 -13.82 -0.92
C LEU A 236 12.39 -14.18 0.54
N ALA A 237 11.23 -14.79 0.83
CA ALA A 237 10.95 -15.26 2.18
C ALA A 237 11.88 -16.39 2.59
N SER A 238 12.12 -17.39 1.71
CA SER A 238 13.06 -18.48 2.00
C SER A 238 14.48 -17.98 2.25
N GLU A 239 14.90 -16.94 1.53
CA GLU A 239 16.19 -16.33 1.75
C GLU A 239 16.27 -15.59 3.10
N LEU A 240 15.22 -14.86 3.51
CA LEU A 240 15.17 -14.25 4.83
C LEU A 240 15.14 -15.28 5.96
N GLU A 241 14.39 -16.37 5.78
CA GLU A 241 14.38 -17.51 6.72
C GLU A 241 15.78 -18.13 6.86
N ARG A 242 16.49 -18.35 5.75
CA ARG A 242 17.89 -18.82 5.76
C ARG A 242 18.83 -17.88 6.53
N LEU A 243 18.60 -16.58 6.45
CA LEU A 243 19.34 -15.54 7.16
C LEU A 243 18.86 -15.31 8.60
N GLN A 244 17.86 -16.05 9.05
CA GLN A 244 17.21 -15.86 10.35
C GLN A 244 16.66 -14.43 10.57
N LYS A 245 16.24 -13.77 9.50
CA LYS A 245 15.62 -12.44 9.56
C LYS A 245 14.10 -12.54 9.70
N PRO A 246 13.47 -11.62 10.45
CA PRO A 246 12.03 -11.64 10.65
C PRO A 246 11.29 -11.44 9.32
N CYS A 247 10.54 -12.44 8.92
CA CYS A 247 9.65 -12.34 7.75
C CYS A 247 8.38 -13.16 7.93
N LEU A 248 7.36 -12.80 7.18
CA LEU A 248 6.13 -13.56 7.06
C LEU A 248 5.72 -13.60 5.58
N LYS A 249 5.18 -14.73 5.15
CA LYS A 249 4.66 -14.91 3.81
C LYS A 249 3.20 -15.36 3.88
N ARG A 250 2.34 -14.71 3.10
CA ARG A 250 0.94 -15.06 2.91
C ARG A 250 0.65 -15.20 1.42
N ILE A 251 0.34 -16.41 1.00
CA ILE A 251 -0.17 -16.69 -0.34
C ILE A 251 -1.61 -17.15 -0.14
N TYR A 252 -2.54 -16.26 -0.46
CA TYR A 252 -3.97 -16.49 -0.31
C TYR A 252 -4.50 -17.39 -1.45
N PRO A 253 -5.69 -18.00 -1.28
CA PRO A 253 -6.35 -18.69 -2.36
C PRO A 253 -6.53 -17.80 -3.59
N PRO A 254 -6.79 -18.39 -4.78
CA PRO A 254 -7.06 -17.61 -5.98
C PRO A 254 -8.18 -16.58 -5.78
N VAL A 255 -7.98 -15.38 -6.28
CA VAL A 255 -8.94 -14.27 -6.26
C VAL A 255 -9.42 -14.02 -7.69
N GLY A 256 -10.72 -13.89 -7.90
CA GLY A 256 -11.29 -13.72 -9.23
C GLY A 256 -11.03 -14.90 -10.17
N LYS A 257 -10.78 -14.61 -11.45
CA LYS A 257 -10.67 -15.64 -12.50
C LYS A 257 -9.36 -15.56 -13.31
N SER A 258 -8.62 -14.47 -13.18
CA SER A 258 -7.41 -14.20 -13.96
C SER A 258 -6.20 -13.96 -13.08
N ALA A 259 -5.01 -13.96 -13.68
CA ALA A 259 -3.78 -13.55 -13.00
C ALA A 259 -3.83 -12.08 -12.59
N GLU A 260 -4.45 -11.22 -13.39
CA GLU A 260 -4.68 -9.82 -13.09
C GLU A 260 -5.55 -9.63 -11.84
N ASP A 261 -6.62 -10.44 -11.68
CA ASP A 261 -7.45 -10.40 -10.47
C ASP A 261 -6.62 -10.76 -9.23
N GLY A 262 -5.81 -11.81 -9.33
CA GLY A 262 -4.90 -12.23 -8.26
C GLY A 262 -3.84 -11.18 -7.94
N HIS A 263 -3.29 -10.54 -8.98
CA HIS A 263 -2.31 -9.45 -8.86
C HIS A 263 -2.87 -8.26 -8.09
N ASN A 264 -4.13 -7.94 -8.30
CA ASN A 264 -4.81 -6.79 -7.71
C ASN A 264 -5.54 -7.09 -6.39
N VAL A 265 -5.26 -8.20 -5.72
CA VAL A 265 -5.88 -8.63 -4.46
C VAL A 265 -5.92 -7.52 -3.40
N ILE A 266 -4.93 -6.66 -3.35
CA ILE A 266 -4.86 -5.53 -2.40
C ILE A 266 -6.06 -4.58 -2.53
N TYR A 267 -6.56 -4.38 -3.75
CA TYR A 267 -7.66 -3.44 -4.01
C TYR A 267 -9.02 -4.13 -4.07
N THR A 268 -9.06 -5.38 -4.49
CA THR A 268 -10.30 -6.09 -4.81
C THR A 268 -10.83 -6.93 -3.66
N ASP A 269 -9.96 -7.39 -2.77
CA ASP A 269 -10.35 -8.30 -1.67
C ASP A 269 -9.68 -7.93 -0.34
N ILE A 270 -9.95 -6.70 0.11
CA ILE A 270 -9.41 -6.15 1.35
C ILE A 270 -9.65 -7.07 2.57
N PRO A 271 -10.85 -7.66 2.77
CA PRO A 271 -11.08 -8.53 3.94
C PRO A 271 -10.15 -9.75 4.00
N LEU A 272 -9.59 -10.16 2.87
CA LEU A 272 -8.72 -11.34 2.81
C LEU A 272 -7.38 -11.12 3.52
N TRP A 273 -6.83 -9.92 3.42
CA TRP A 273 -5.48 -9.60 3.91
C TRP A 273 -5.45 -8.66 5.12
N GLU A 274 -6.54 -8.00 5.41
CA GLU A 274 -6.60 -6.91 6.38
C GLU A 274 -6.07 -7.32 7.76
N ASP A 275 -6.58 -8.41 8.33
CA ASP A 275 -6.19 -8.86 9.68
C ASP A 275 -4.70 -9.25 9.76
N ASP A 276 -4.19 -9.96 8.75
CA ASP A 276 -2.77 -10.36 8.71
C ASP A 276 -1.84 -9.14 8.63
N VAL A 277 -2.20 -8.15 7.81
CA VAL A 277 -1.40 -6.93 7.64
C VAL A 277 -1.37 -6.12 8.92
N PHE A 278 -2.52 -5.85 9.54
CA PHE A 278 -2.54 -5.01 10.73
C PHE A 278 -1.99 -5.71 11.97
N LYS A 279 -2.14 -7.02 12.07
CA LYS A 279 -1.41 -7.80 13.08
C LYS A 279 0.10 -7.64 12.92
N PHE A 280 0.61 -7.80 11.70
CA PHE A 280 2.05 -7.66 11.40
C PHE A 280 2.56 -6.23 11.65
N LEU A 281 1.83 -5.21 11.20
CA LEU A 281 2.19 -3.81 11.42
C LEU A 281 2.20 -3.47 12.91
N ASN A 282 1.20 -3.90 13.68
CA ASN A 282 1.13 -3.66 15.11
C ASN A 282 2.34 -4.29 15.84
N GLU A 283 2.72 -5.51 15.49
CA GLU A 283 3.89 -6.18 16.08
C GLU A 283 5.20 -5.44 15.72
N GLY A 284 5.32 -4.92 14.51
CA GLY A 284 6.48 -4.16 14.04
C GLY A 284 6.61 -2.77 14.69
N LEU A 285 5.50 -2.05 14.82
CA LEU A 285 5.48 -0.66 15.29
C LEU A 285 5.41 -0.52 16.84
N THR A 286 5.28 -1.61 17.57
CA THR A 286 5.33 -1.61 19.05
C THR A 286 6.70 -1.99 19.62
N ARG A 287 7.66 -2.36 18.76
CA ARG A 287 9.01 -2.80 19.16
C ARG A 287 9.97 -1.66 19.47
#